data_17efa1b40c99b471e78e5411a4864d82
#
_entry.id   17efa1b40c99b471e78e5411a4864d82
#
_cell.length_a   1.000
_cell.length_b   1.000
_cell.length_c   1.000
_cell.angle_alpha   90.00
_cell.angle_beta   90.00
_cell.angle_gamma   90.00
#
_symmetry.space_group_name_H-M   'P 1'
#
loop_
_entity.id
_entity.type
_entity.pdbx_description
1 polymer ?
#
loop_
_entity_poly.entity_id
_entity_poly.type
_entity_poly.pdbx_seq_one_letter_code
_entity_poly.pdbx_strand_id
1 'polypeptide(L)'
;MMARLAAASSSLDIGTLFVIATCVTALLGLFLLFAWMQERVKALAWWGMAYLIGAFSGALWQLDGIVWPRLPAGVPDALLFIAVGMIWSASRLFHGRPVRWGAMCFGAVVWLGACMSPAAPATPADRIVLSSIIVATYTFLIAGELWRERRKSVIRRWPAIFVPMLHGAIFFFPVALASLGVRDLATGWVAVFAIEVVLYVVGAAFIVLVLAKDRTVHRYKMAAETDPLTGLLNRRGFFGAAETLMAGKKASHGPVSVLAFDLDHFKCINDRFGHKTGDAVLNLFAKVVRKTMRADDIVGRIGGEEFIAVLSGTLAEASVAADRVRMAFQAASVAPDSPQIPATVSIGIACGLPDIAIDELIARADAALYRAKANGRNRVEADDEWVTGVAECPADGRVDVRSAVLSRPVLALAVPIMLR
;
A
#
# COMPACT_ATOMS: atom_id res chain seq x y z
N MET A 1 -14.81 -48.86 -33.69
CA MET A 1 -15.21 -47.64 -33.00
C MET A 1 -14.12 -47.12 -32.09
N MET A 2 -13.46 -47.91 -31.24
CA MET A 2 -12.34 -47.51 -30.37
C MET A 2 -11.11 -47.02 -31.16
N ALA A 3 -10.75 -47.62 -32.29
CA ALA A 3 -9.61 -47.16 -33.11
C ALA A 3 -9.85 -45.81 -33.82
N ARG A 4 -11.14 -45.43 -34.09
CA ARG A 4 -11.49 -44.11 -34.60
C ARG A 4 -11.53 -43.03 -33.51
N LEU A 5 -11.75 -43.40 -32.27
CA LEU A 5 -11.64 -42.52 -31.11
C LEU A 5 -10.17 -42.28 -30.70
N ALA A 6 -9.30 -43.27 -30.91
CA ALA A 6 -7.85 -43.09 -30.69
C ALA A 6 -7.18 -42.27 -31.79
N ALA A 7 -7.71 -42.25 -33.02
CA ALA A 7 -7.23 -41.41 -34.12
C ALA A 7 -7.75 -39.94 -34.05
N ALA A 8 -8.70 -39.68 -33.18
CA ALA A 8 -9.22 -38.35 -32.87
C ALA A 8 -8.62 -37.77 -31.59
N SER A 9 -7.48 -38.30 -31.10
CA SER A 9 -6.60 -37.56 -30.25
C SER A 9 -5.98 -36.45 -31.12
N SER A 10 -6.78 -35.40 -31.35
CA SER A 10 -6.33 -34.16 -31.96
C SER A 10 -5.06 -33.72 -31.24
N SER A 11 -3.91 -33.91 -31.89
CA SER A 11 -2.74 -33.11 -31.57
C SER A 11 -3.25 -31.67 -31.55
N LEU A 12 -3.24 -31.04 -30.39
CA LEU A 12 -3.57 -29.63 -30.27
C LEU A 12 -2.80 -28.90 -31.35
N ASP A 13 -3.54 -28.35 -32.32
CA ASP A 13 -2.91 -27.64 -33.43
C ASP A 13 -2.19 -26.40 -32.87
N ILE A 14 -0.87 -26.39 -33.01
CA ILE A 14 0.01 -25.36 -32.49
C ILE A 14 -0.41 -23.98 -33.04
N GLY A 15 -0.83 -23.93 -34.31
CA GLY A 15 -1.33 -22.70 -34.93
C GLY A 15 -2.57 -22.14 -34.20
N THR A 16 -3.52 -22.99 -33.89
CA THR A 16 -4.71 -22.62 -33.11
C THR A 16 -4.36 -22.12 -31.71
N LEU A 17 -3.39 -22.75 -31.03
CA LEU A 17 -2.92 -22.29 -29.72
C LEU A 17 -2.29 -20.89 -29.78
N PHE A 18 -1.52 -20.60 -30.82
CA PHE A 18 -0.93 -19.27 -30.99
C PHE A 18 -2.00 -18.20 -31.32
N VAL A 19 -3.03 -18.55 -32.11
CA VAL A 19 -4.16 -17.63 -32.36
C VAL A 19 -4.87 -17.31 -31.06
N ILE A 20 -5.19 -18.32 -30.25
CA ILE A 20 -5.83 -18.15 -28.94
C ILE A 20 -4.95 -17.27 -28.03
N ALA A 21 -3.66 -17.57 -27.92
CA ALA A 21 -2.73 -16.79 -27.11
C ALA A 21 -2.69 -15.31 -27.54
N THR A 22 -2.65 -15.04 -28.84
CA THR A 22 -2.65 -13.70 -29.41
C THR A 22 -3.95 -12.96 -29.09
N CYS A 23 -5.11 -13.59 -29.33
CA CYS A 23 -6.41 -13.00 -29.04
C CYS A 23 -6.61 -12.72 -27.54
N VAL A 24 -6.25 -13.66 -26.67
CA VAL A 24 -6.34 -13.50 -25.22
C VAL A 24 -5.43 -12.36 -24.76
N THR A 25 -4.20 -12.30 -25.26
CA THR A 25 -3.24 -11.23 -24.91
C THR A 25 -3.75 -9.87 -25.37
N ALA A 26 -4.31 -9.76 -26.58
CA ALA A 26 -4.89 -8.52 -27.09
C ALA A 26 -6.08 -8.07 -26.24
N LEU A 27 -7.00 -8.97 -25.91
CA LEU A 27 -8.18 -8.68 -25.09
C LEU A 27 -7.77 -8.21 -23.69
N LEU A 28 -6.81 -8.88 -23.07
CA LEU A 28 -6.27 -8.49 -21.76
C LEU A 28 -5.56 -7.13 -21.83
N GLY A 29 -4.85 -6.84 -22.91
CA GLY A 29 -4.25 -5.54 -23.15
C GLY A 29 -5.28 -4.41 -23.18
N LEU A 30 -6.38 -4.59 -23.91
CA LEU A 30 -7.50 -3.64 -23.95
C LEU A 30 -8.15 -3.50 -22.58
N PHE A 31 -8.35 -4.61 -21.87
CA PHE A 31 -8.92 -4.59 -20.54
C PHE A 31 -8.03 -3.85 -19.52
N LEU A 32 -6.71 -4.01 -19.59
CA LEU A 32 -5.77 -3.26 -18.75
C LEU A 32 -5.78 -1.76 -19.06
N LEU A 33 -5.93 -1.37 -20.34
CA LEU A 33 -6.11 0.03 -20.72
C LEU A 33 -7.43 0.59 -20.21
N PHE A 34 -8.52 -0.18 -20.30
CA PHE A 34 -9.79 0.20 -19.69
C PHE A 34 -9.67 0.39 -18.18
N ALA A 35 -9.02 -0.56 -17.48
CA ALA A 35 -8.74 -0.46 -16.06
C ALA A 35 -7.88 0.79 -15.73
N TRP A 36 -6.91 1.13 -16.57
CA TRP A 36 -6.17 2.39 -16.42
C TRP A 36 -7.06 3.63 -16.50
N MET A 37 -8.04 3.66 -17.38
CA MET A 37 -8.98 4.79 -17.49
C MET A 37 -9.79 4.97 -16.20
N GLN A 38 -10.11 3.87 -15.51
CA GLN A 38 -10.85 3.88 -14.23
C GLN A 38 -9.95 4.24 -13.05
N GLU A 39 -8.84 3.52 -12.89
CA GLU A 39 -7.99 3.60 -11.69
C GLU A 39 -6.92 4.70 -11.77
N ARG A 40 -6.67 5.26 -12.97
CA ARG A 40 -5.65 6.28 -13.23
C ARG A 40 -4.23 5.88 -12.78
N VAL A 41 -3.95 4.59 -12.66
CA VAL A 41 -2.61 4.07 -12.32
C VAL A 41 -1.79 3.96 -13.60
N LYS A 42 -0.80 4.84 -13.80
CA LYS A 42 0.02 4.91 -15.04
C LYS A 42 0.64 3.57 -15.45
N ALA A 43 1.01 2.73 -14.49
CA ALA A 43 1.58 1.41 -14.77
C ALA A 43 0.60 0.49 -15.54
N LEU A 44 -0.72 0.59 -15.30
CA LEU A 44 -1.72 -0.18 -16.05
C LEU A 44 -1.71 0.15 -17.55
N ALA A 45 -1.52 1.42 -17.92
CA ALA A 45 -1.38 1.80 -19.31
C ALA A 45 -0.15 1.15 -19.96
N TRP A 46 0.98 1.12 -19.25
CA TRP A 46 2.21 0.48 -19.73
C TRP A 46 2.05 -1.03 -19.90
N TRP A 47 1.43 -1.71 -18.93
CA TRP A 47 1.12 -3.14 -19.07
C TRP A 47 0.14 -3.40 -20.21
N GLY A 48 -0.93 -2.60 -20.35
CA GLY A 48 -1.89 -2.73 -21.43
C GLY A 48 -1.24 -2.56 -22.81
N MET A 49 -0.41 -1.53 -22.99
CA MET A 49 0.35 -1.31 -24.23
C MET A 49 1.35 -2.45 -24.50
N ALA A 50 2.03 -2.94 -23.49
CA ALA A 50 2.94 -4.08 -23.63
C ALA A 50 2.21 -5.34 -24.13
N TYR A 51 1.04 -5.63 -23.57
CA TYR A 51 0.20 -6.75 -24.01
C TYR A 51 -0.28 -6.57 -25.46
N LEU A 52 -0.67 -5.36 -25.87
CA LEU A 52 -1.06 -5.08 -27.26
C LEU A 52 0.11 -5.23 -28.22
N ILE A 53 1.30 -4.75 -27.85
CA ILE A 53 2.52 -4.93 -28.68
C ILE A 53 2.89 -6.42 -28.76
N GLY A 54 2.80 -7.17 -27.66
CA GLY A 54 3.01 -8.62 -27.66
C GLY A 54 2.01 -9.38 -28.53
N ALA A 55 0.74 -9.01 -28.45
CA ALA A 55 -0.30 -9.58 -29.32
C ALA A 55 -0.06 -9.23 -30.81
N PHE A 56 0.34 -7.99 -31.09
CA PHE A 56 0.70 -7.57 -32.46
C PHE A 56 1.91 -8.36 -32.99
N SER A 57 2.93 -8.58 -32.15
CA SER A 57 4.07 -9.46 -32.46
C SER A 57 3.62 -10.88 -32.81
N GLY A 58 2.74 -11.48 -32.00
CA GLY A 58 2.17 -12.79 -32.26
C GLY A 58 1.36 -12.87 -33.54
N ALA A 59 0.59 -11.83 -33.86
CA ALA A 59 -0.16 -11.73 -35.12
C ALA A 59 0.78 -11.63 -36.32
N LEU A 60 1.84 -10.82 -36.26
CA LEU A 60 2.85 -10.74 -37.29
C LEU A 60 3.52 -12.09 -37.56
N TRP A 61 3.85 -12.84 -36.49
CA TRP A 61 4.46 -14.16 -36.58
C TRP A 61 3.55 -15.17 -37.31
N GLN A 62 2.22 -15.09 -37.08
CA GLN A 62 1.25 -15.96 -37.73
C GLN A 62 0.95 -15.58 -39.19
N LEU A 63 1.10 -14.31 -39.55
CA LEU A 63 0.85 -13.78 -40.87
C LEU A 63 2.11 -13.76 -41.76
N ASP A 64 3.28 -14.15 -41.17
CA ASP A 64 4.54 -14.24 -41.95
C ASP A 64 4.41 -15.29 -43.05
N GLY A 65 4.80 -14.91 -44.27
CA GLY A 65 4.64 -15.73 -45.46
C GLY A 65 3.23 -15.77 -46.07
N ILE A 66 2.18 -15.24 -45.40
CA ILE A 66 0.80 -15.21 -45.94
C ILE A 66 0.48 -13.82 -46.48
N VAL A 67 0.64 -12.78 -45.67
CA VAL A 67 0.25 -11.38 -46.03
C VAL A 67 1.48 -10.56 -46.43
N TRP A 68 2.61 -10.84 -45.79
CA TRP A 68 3.89 -10.15 -46.04
C TRP A 68 4.98 -11.16 -46.39
N PRO A 69 5.30 -11.32 -47.67
CA PRO A 69 6.27 -12.31 -48.12
C PRO A 69 7.73 -12.06 -47.65
N ARG A 70 8.00 -10.90 -47.03
CA ARG A 70 9.37 -10.56 -46.58
C ARG A 70 9.37 -9.57 -45.40
N LEU A 71 8.79 -9.94 -44.26
CA LEU A 71 9.17 -9.24 -43.05
C LEU A 71 10.67 -9.52 -42.81
N PRO A 72 11.48 -8.48 -42.43
CA PRO A 72 12.86 -8.73 -42.05
C PRO A 72 12.88 -9.75 -40.91
N ALA A 73 13.70 -10.79 -41.07
CA ALA A 73 13.79 -11.86 -40.06
C ALA A 73 14.05 -11.29 -38.70
N GLY A 74 13.25 -11.69 -37.71
CA GLY A 74 13.43 -11.32 -36.30
C GLY A 74 12.67 -10.05 -35.86
N VAL A 75 11.97 -9.34 -36.72
CA VAL A 75 11.16 -8.16 -36.31
C VAL A 75 10.01 -8.53 -35.38
N PRO A 76 9.21 -9.58 -35.63
CA PRO A 76 8.17 -9.99 -34.68
C PRO A 76 8.73 -10.27 -33.29
N ASP A 77 9.84 -11.04 -33.20
CA ASP A 77 10.46 -11.37 -31.92
C ASP A 77 11.01 -10.13 -31.21
N ALA A 78 11.61 -9.20 -31.96
CA ALA A 78 12.10 -7.94 -31.39
C ALA A 78 10.97 -7.13 -30.73
N LEU A 79 9.78 -7.08 -31.35
CA LEU A 79 8.58 -6.46 -30.76
C LEU A 79 8.14 -7.18 -29.48
N LEU A 80 8.19 -8.53 -29.47
CA LEU A 80 7.92 -9.32 -28.29
C LEU A 80 8.87 -8.93 -27.13
N PHE A 81 10.18 -8.82 -27.40
CA PHE A 81 11.15 -8.47 -26.38
C PHE A 81 11.00 -7.02 -25.88
N ILE A 82 10.58 -6.09 -26.73
CA ILE A 82 10.18 -4.75 -26.30
C ILE A 82 8.97 -4.85 -25.36
N ALA A 83 7.95 -5.64 -25.71
CA ALA A 83 6.77 -5.84 -24.87
C ALA A 83 7.13 -6.38 -23.48
N VAL A 84 7.98 -7.41 -23.40
CA VAL A 84 8.43 -7.99 -22.11
C VAL A 84 9.26 -6.97 -21.31
N GLY A 85 10.14 -6.19 -21.99
CA GLY A 85 10.87 -5.09 -21.36
C GLY A 85 9.95 -3.98 -20.83
N MET A 86 8.84 -3.70 -21.54
CA MET A 86 7.80 -2.77 -21.09
C MET A 86 7.07 -3.29 -19.85
N ILE A 87 6.77 -4.61 -19.75
CA ILE A 87 6.17 -5.23 -18.55
C ILE A 87 7.08 -5.00 -17.34
N TRP A 88 8.39 -5.23 -17.48
CA TRP A 88 9.35 -4.92 -16.42
C TRP A 88 9.35 -3.43 -16.07
N SER A 89 9.37 -2.55 -17.06
CA SER A 89 9.33 -1.10 -16.85
C SER A 89 8.05 -0.64 -16.17
N ALA A 90 6.92 -1.26 -16.52
CA ALA A 90 5.63 -1.02 -15.85
C ALA A 90 5.67 -1.41 -14.37
N SER A 91 6.32 -2.54 -14.03
CA SER A 91 6.53 -2.98 -12.65
C SER A 91 7.37 -1.98 -11.85
N ARG A 92 8.40 -1.38 -12.46
CA ARG A 92 9.19 -0.29 -11.88
C ARG A 92 8.35 0.96 -11.65
N LEU A 93 7.60 1.38 -12.68
CA LEU A 93 6.72 2.55 -12.63
C LEU A 93 5.62 2.40 -11.57
N PHE A 94 5.09 1.19 -11.42
CA PHE A 94 4.14 0.87 -10.34
C PHE A 94 4.72 1.16 -8.97
N HIS A 95 6.03 0.96 -8.75
CA HIS A 95 6.73 1.26 -7.50
C HIS A 95 7.35 2.67 -7.44
N GLY A 96 6.96 3.56 -8.36
CA GLY A 96 7.45 4.96 -8.39
C GLY A 96 8.88 5.11 -8.92
N ARG A 97 9.44 4.09 -9.57
CA ARG A 97 10.79 4.13 -10.14
C ARG A 97 10.76 4.54 -11.62
N PRO A 98 11.74 5.28 -12.11
CA PRO A 98 11.77 5.73 -13.50
C PRO A 98 11.99 4.55 -14.46
N VAL A 99 11.47 4.72 -15.69
CA VAL A 99 11.72 3.80 -16.81
C VAL A 99 13.19 3.88 -17.22
N ARG A 100 13.80 2.72 -17.47
CA ARG A 100 15.16 2.60 -18.00
C ARG A 100 15.08 2.19 -19.48
N TRP A 101 14.97 3.17 -20.37
CA TRP A 101 14.72 2.97 -21.79
C TRP A 101 15.73 2.02 -22.47
N GLY A 102 17.03 2.22 -22.23
CA GLY A 102 18.06 1.34 -22.78
C GLY A 102 17.93 -0.11 -22.31
N ALA A 103 17.68 -0.32 -21.01
CA ALA A 103 17.49 -1.67 -20.49
C ALA A 103 16.16 -2.30 -20.96
N MET A 104 15.10 -1.50 -21.17
CA MET A 104 13.83 -1.96 -21.72
C MET A 104 13.99 -2.52 -23.14
N CYS A 105 14.77 -1.85 -23.99
CA CYS A 105 14.98 -2.25 -25.39
C CYS A 105 16.15 -3.23 -25.56
N PHE A 106 16.93 -3.49 -24.52
CA PHE A 106 18.17 -4.28 -24.59
C PHE A 106 17.96 -5.68 -25.19
N GLY A 107 16.89 -6.38 -24.82
CA GLY A 107 16.56 -7.70 -25.36
C GLY A 107 16.30 -7.68 -26.86
N ALA A 108 15.58 -6.67 -27.35
CA ALA A 108 15.34 -6.49 -28.79
C ALA A 108 16.63 -6.17 -29.56
N VAL A 109 17.50 -5.34 -28.99
CA VAL A 109 18.81 -5.00 -29.58
C VAL A 109 19.69 -6.23 -29.67
N VAL A 110 19.77 -7.04 -28.59
CA VAL A 110 20.54 -8.30 -28.57
C VAL A 110 20.00 -9.26 -29.63
N TRP A 111 18.69 -9.42 -29.72
CA TRP A 111 18.05 -10.28 -30.72
C TRP A 111 18.35 -9.86 -32.16
N LEU A 112 18.11 -8.60 -32.49
CA LEU A 112 18.37 -8.08 -33.82
C LEU A 112 19.86 -8.15 -34.18
N GLY A 113 20.74 -7.83 -33.24
CA GLY A 113 22.18 -7.96 -33.40
C GLY A 113 22.60 -9.41 -33.69
N ALA A 114 22.02 -10.37 -33.00
CA ALA A 114 22.23 -11.79 -33.23
C ALA A 114 21.73 -12.21 -34.63
N CYS A 115 20.57 -11.74 -35.08
CA CYS A 115 20.02 -12.03 -36.39
C CYS A 115 20.86 -11.44 -37.55
N MET A 116 21.55 -10.32 -37.30
CA MET A 116 22.41 -9.64 -38.32
C MET A 116 23.87 -10.13 -38.29
N SER A 117 24.25 -10.92 -37.30
CA SER A 117 25.61 -11.44 -37.19
C SER A 117 25.87 -12.60 -38.18
N PRO A 118 27.07 -12.73 -38.74
CA PRO A 118 27.47 -13.95 -39.47
C PRO A 118 27.41 -15.25 -38.62
N ALA A 119 27.49 -15.14 -37.31
CA ALA A 119 27.26 -16.19 -36.33
C ALA A 119 25.79 -16.29 -35.91
N ALA A 120 24.85 -15.88 -36.79
CA ALA A 120 23.41 -15.94 -36.51
C ALA A 120 23.00 -17.31 -35.98
N PRO A 121 22.05 -17.41 -35.05
CA PRO A 121 21.51 -18.66 -34.58
C PRO A 121 20.99 -19.46 -35.76
N ALA A 122 21.84 -20.42 -36.22
CA ALA A 122 21.66 -21.13 -37.48
C ALA A 122 20.51 -22.12 -37.43
N THR A 123 20.22 -22.63 -36.19
CA THR A 123 19.17 -23.63 -36.00
C THR A 123 17.96 -23.06 -35.27
N PRO A 124 16.75 -23.62 -35.46
CA PRO A 124 15.58 -23.26 -34.65
C PRO A 124 15.84 -23.42 -33.15
N ALA A 125 16.63 -24.40 -32.73
CA ALA A 125 17.00 -24.62 -31.34
C ALA A 125 17.82 -23.46 -30.75
N ASP A 126 18.79 -22.91 -31.49
CA ASP A 126 19.60 -21.77 -31.04
C ASP A 126 18.73 -20.51 -30.85
N ARG A 127 17.73 -20.32 -31.72
CA ARG A 127 16.77 -19.20 -31.59
C ARG A 127 15.88 -19.35 -30.36
N ILE A 128 15.41 -20.58 -30.08
CA ILE A 128 14.63 -20.87 -28.84
C ILE A 128 15.48 -20.62 -27.60
N VAL A 129 16.73 -21.03 -27.58
CA VAL A 129 17.64 -20.81 -26.44
C VAL A 129 17.85 -19.31 -26.21
N LEU A 130 18.16 -18.53 -27.25
CA LEU A 130 18.40 -17.10 -27.11
C LEU A 130 17.13 -16.35 -26.67
N SER A 131 15.98 -16.64 -27.28
CA SER A 131 14.70 -16.05 -26.87
C SER A 131 14.34 -16.39 -25.42
N SER A 132 14.56 -17.63 -25.02
CA SER A 132 14.35 -18.12 -23.66
C SER A 132 15.21 -17.38 -22.64
N ILE A 133 16.48 -17.12 -22.93
CA ILE A 133 17.38 -16.33 -22.07
C ILE A 133 16.82 -14.90 -21.90
N ILE A 134 16.41 -14.27 -22.99
CA ILE A 134 15.89 -12.88 -22.94
C ILE A 134 14.61 -12.83 -22.11
N VAL A 135 13.63 -13.71 -22.37
CA VAL A 135 12.36 -13.74 -21.64
C VAL A 135 12.57 -14.03 -20.17
N ALA A 136 13.35 -15.08 -19.85
CA ALA A 136 13.65 -15.46 -18.47
C ALA A 136 14.33 -14.31 -17.70
N THR A 137 15.28 -13.60 -18.35
CA THR A 137 15.96 -12.45 -17.73
C THR A 137 14.98 -11.37 -17.32
N TYR A 138 14.11 -10.92 -18.21
CA TYR A 138 13.12 -9.89 -17.87
C TYR A 138 12.14 -10.38 -16.82
N THR A 139 11.74 -11.64 -16.88
CA THR A 139 10.78 -12.20 -15.92
C THR A 139 11.36 -12.27 -14.52
N PHE A 140 12.62 -12.66 -14.38
CA PHE A 140 13.32 -12.60 -13.09
C PHE A 140 13.55 -11.16 -12.61
N LEU A 141 13.77 -10.21 -13.52
CA LEU A 141 13.81 -8.79 -13.16
C LEU A 141 12.47 -8.28 -12.64
N ILE A 142 11.33 -8.74 -13.21
CA ILE A 142 9.97 -8.43 -12.71
C ILE A 142 9.81 -9.00 -11.30
N ALA A 143 10.14 -10.27 -11.10
CA ALA A 143 10.08 -10.90 -9.77
C ALA A 143 10.95 -10.16 -8.74
N GLY A 144 12.15 -9.72 -9.14
CA GLY A 144 13.07 -8.93 -8.30
C GLY A 144 12.51 -7.57 -7.89
N GLU A 145 11.82 -6.86 -8.79
CA GLU A 145 11.17 -5.58 -8.45
C GLU A 145 10.02 -5.79 -7.45
N LEU A 146 9.23 -6.85 -7.62
CA LEU A 146 8.14 -7.20 -6.70
C LEU A 146 8.67 -7.67 -5.34
N TRP A 147 9.78 -8.41 -5.33
CA TRP A 147 10.44 -8.87 -4.11
C TRP A 147 11.01 -7.73 -3.26
N ARG A 148 11.59 -6.71 -3.88
CA ARG A 148 12.14 -5.54 -3.18
C ARG A 148 11.10 -4.81 -2.34
N GLU A 149 9.86 -4.77 -2.80
CA GLU A 149 8.76 -4.03 -2.16
C GLU A 149 7.86 -4.90 -1.26
N ARG A 150 8.20 -6.20 -1.05
CA ARG A 150 7.37 -7.17 -0.32
C ARG A 150 7.03 -6.76 1.13
N ARG A 151 7.91 -5.98 1.78
CA ARG A 151 7.75 -5.55 3.18
C ARG A 151 6.86 -4.31 3.35
N LYS A 152 6.60 -3.57 2.28
CA LYS A 152 5.82 -2.31 2.32
C LYS A 152 4.33 -2.50 2.03
N SER A 153 3.86 -3.71 1.82
CA SER A 153 2.48 -4.01 1.45
C SER A 153 1.76 -4.78 2.54
N VAL A 154 0.51 -4.41 2.79
CA VAL A 154 -0.40 -5.08 3.72
C VAL A 154 -0.81 -6.46 3.18
N ILE A 155 -0.92 -6.61 1.86
CA ILE A 155 -1.27 -7.89 1.21
C ILE A 155 -0.01 -8.73 1.02
N ARG A 156 -0.14 -10.03 1.31
CA ARG A 156 0.91 -11.02 1.00
C ARG A 156 1.14 -11.10 -0.52
N ARG A 157 2.25 -10.56 -1.00
CA ARG A 157 2.60 -10.49 -2.44
C ARG A 157 3.20 -11.80 -3.00
N TRP A 158 3.12 -12.91 -2.30
CA TRP A 158 3.69 -14.18 -2.74
C TRP A 158 3.23 -14.64 -4.14
N PRO A 159 1.91 -14.57 -4.49
CA PRO A 159 1.50 -14.97 -5.84
C PRO A 159 2.11 -14.08 -6.93
N ALA A 160 2.22 -12.78 -6.67
CA ALA A 160 2.81 -11.82 -7.61
C ALA A 160 4.30 -12.07 -7.88
N ILE A 161 5.02 -12.66 -6.92
CA ILE A 161 6.44 -13.01 -7.07
C ILE A 161 6.57 -14.40 -7.67
N PHE A 162 5.75 -15.36 -7.22
CA PHE A 162 5.84 -16.76 -7.63
C PHE A 162 5.50 -16.95 -9.12
N VAL A 163 4.45 -16.29 -9.62
CA VAL A 163 4.01 -16.43 -11.02
C VAL A 163 5.12 -16.05 -12.01
N PRO A 164 5.76 -14.86 -11.95
CA PRO A 164 6.88 -14.57 -12.85
C PRO A 164 8.11 -15.44 -12.59
N MET A 165 8.37 -15.88 -11.37
CA MET A 165 9.48 -16.81 -11.12
C MET A 165 9.25 -18.17 -11.79
N LEU A 166 8.03 -18.70 -11.70
CA LEU A 166 7.66 -19.96 -12.37
C LEU A 166 7.78 -19.84 -13.88
N HIS A 167 7.24 -18.76 -14.46
CA HIS A 167 7.35 -18.46 -15.89
C HIS A 167 8.82 -18.38 -16.33
N GLY A 168 9.66 -17.63 -15.63
CA GLY A 168 11.08 -17.53 -15.92
C GLY A 168 11.81 -18.89 -15.83
N ALA A 169 11.44 -19.72 -14.85
CA ALA A 169 12.02 -21.07 -14.70
C ALA A 169 11.63 -22.00 -15.86
N ILE A 170 10.36 -21.94 -16.32
CA ILE A 170 9.89 -22.72 -17.48
C ILE A 170 10.63 -22.28 -18.75
N PHE A 171 10.79 -20.97 -18.96
CA PHE A 171 11.55 -20.45 -20.10
C PHE A 171 13.05 -20.68 -20.00
N PHE A 172 13.59 -20.87 -18.81
CA PHE A 172 15.01 -21.23 -18.64
C PHE A 172 15.30 -22.72 -18.91
N PHE A 173 14.29 -23.59 -18.90
CA PHE A 173 14.45 -25.03 -19.06
C PHE A 173 15.10 -25.45 -20.41
N PRO A 174 14.73 -24.89 -21.59
CA PRO A 174 15.41 -25.19 -22.86
C PRO A 174 16.89 -24.82 -22.84
N VAL A 175 17.28 -23.80 -22.10
CA VAL A 175 18.68 -23.40 -21.94
C VAL A 175 19.46 -24.48 -21.20
N ALA A 176 18.87 -25.02 -20.10
CA ALA A 176 19.44 -26.11 -19.34
C ALA A 176 19.59 -27.41 -20.19
N LEU A 177 18.56 -27.75 -20.99
CA LEU A 177 18.61 -28.92 -21.87
C LEU A 177 19.66 -28.76 -22.97
N ALA A 178 19.79 -27.60 -23.57
CA ALA A 178 20.79 -27.32 -24.60
C ALA A 178 22.21 -27.46 -24.04
N SER A 179 22.45 -27.06 -22.79
CA SER A 179 23.76 -27.25 -22.11
C SER A 179 24.10 -28.73 -21.86
N LEU A 180 23.08 -29.61 -21.79
CA LEU A 180 23.23 -31.06 -21.65
C LEU A 180 23.30 -31.79 -23.01
N GLY A 181 23.33 -31.05 -24.13
CA GLY A 181 23.44 -31.64 -25.49
C GLY A 181 22.14 -32.20 -26.05
N VAL A 182 21.00 -32.01 -25.35
CA VAL A 182 19.68 -32.51 -25.78
C VAL A 182 19.00 -31.42 -26.66
N ARG A 183 19.22 -31.48 -27.98
CA ARG A 183 18.74 -30.47 -28.92
C ARG A 183 17.40 -30.83 -29.63
N ASP A 184 17.02 -32.11 -29.65
CA ASP A 184 15.86 -32.59 -30.45
C ASP A 184 14.49 -32.31 -29.82
N LEU A 185 14.43 -31.80 -28.59
CA LEU A 185 13.19 -31.50 -27.89
C LEU A 185 12.53 -30.16 -28.30
N ALA A 186 13.12 -29.43 -29.23
CA ALA A 186 12.68 -28.07 -29.57
C ALA A 186 11.22 -27.97 -30.08
N THR A 187 10.77 -28.98 -30.83
CA THR A 187 9.38 -28.94 -31.41
C THR A 187 8.29 -29.21 -30.37
N GLY A 188 8.53 -30.06 -29.39
CA GLY A 188 7.57 -30.35 -28.31
C GLY A 188 7.38 -29.19 -27.34
N TRP A 189 8.41 -28.37 -27.14
CA TRP A 189 8.36 -27.23 -26.22
C TRP A 189 7.52 -26.06 -26.72
N VAL A 190 7.33 -25.90 -28.02
CA VAL A 190 6.53 -24.82 -28.62
C VAL A 190 5.08 -24.87 -28.12
N ALA A 191 4.49 -26.06 -28.05
CA ALA A 191 3.13 -26.23 -27.53
C ALA A 191 3.06 -25.96 -26.02
N VAL A 192 4.07 -26.39 -25.25
CA VAL A 192 4.17 -26.10 -23.81
C VAL A 192 4.26 -24.60 -23.57
N PHE A 193 5.09 -23.90 -24.32
CA PHE A 193 5.21 -22.44 -24.22
C PHE A 193 3.90 -21.74 -24.59
N ALA A 194 3.20 -22.18 -25.65
CA ALA A 194 1.95 -21.55 -26.05
C ALA A 194 0.88 -21.64 -24.94
N ILE A 195 0.75 -22.81 -24.30
CA ILE A 195 -0.19 -22.99 -23.17
C ILE A 195 0.28 -22.17 -21.96
N GLU A 196 1.56 -22.25 -21.64
CA GLU A 196 2.13 -21.56 -20.49
C GLU A 196 1.99 -20.06 -20.59
N VAL A 197 2.27 -19.46 -21.78
CA VAL A 197 2.10 -18.03 -22.04
C VAL A 197 0.66 -17.60 -21.80
N VAL A 198 -0.35 -18.37 -22.24
CA VAL A 198 -1.76 -18.05 -21.98
C VAL A 198 -2.02 -18.02 -20.48
N LEU A 199 -1.57 -19.04 -19.75
CA LEU A 199 -1.74 -19.08 -18.29
C LEU A 199 -1.03 -17.92 -17.58
N TYR A 200 0.20 -17.62 -18.02
CA TYR A 200 0.99 -16.53 -17.47
C TYR A 200 0.35 -15.15 -17.70
N VAL A 201 -0.06 -14.83 -18.94
CA VAL A 201 -0.63 -13.51 -19.24
C VAL A 201 -1.96 -13.28 -18.52
N VAL A 202 -2.79 -14.34 -18.39
CA VAL A 202 -4.05 -14.27 -17.62
C VAL A 202 -3.75 -14.07 -16.14
N GLY A 203 -2.90 -14.91 -15.57
CA GLY A 203 -2.52 -14.83 -14.16
C GLY A 203 -1.84 -13.52 -13.81
N ALA A 204 -0.91 -13.06 -14.63
CA ALA A 204 -0.21 -11.80 -14.44
C ALA A 204 -1.16 -10.58 -14.55
N ALA A 205 -2.08 -10.57 -15.54
CA ALA A 205 -3.08 -9.51 -15.67
C ALA A 205 -3.99 -9.44 -14.43
N PHE A 206 -4.45 -10.59 -13.94
CA PHE A 206 -5.26 -10.65 -12.72
C PHE A 206 -4.49 -10.11 -11.50
N ILE A 207 -3.23 -10.54 -11.31
CA ILE A 207 -2.40 -10.07 -10.20
C ILE A 207 -2.20 -8.54 -10.27
N VAL A 208 -1.90 -8.01 -11.45
CA VAL A 208 -1.69 -6.58 -11.67
C VAL A 208 -2.94 -5.77 -11.32
N LEU A 209 -4.12 -6.26 -11.71
CA LEU A 209 -5.40 -5.62 -11.38
C LEU A 209 -5.67 -5.63 -9.88
N VAL A 210 -5.43 -6.76 -9.21
CA VAL A 210 -5.58 -6.87 -7.76
C VAL A 210 -4.65 -5.87 -7.04
N LEU A 211 -3.38 -5.81 -7.46
CA LEU A 211 -2.41 -4.86 -6.89
C LEU A 211 -2.79 -3.39 -7.14
N ALA A 212 -3.31 -3.08 -8.33
CA ALA A 212 -3.75 -1.73 -8.66
C ALA A 212 -4.97 -1.32 -7.84
N LYS A 213 -5.96 -2.22 -7.72
CA LYS A 213 -7.16 -1.99 -6.92
C LYS A 213 -6.85 -1.82 -5.43
N ASP A 214 -5.98 -2.68 -4.88
CA ASP A 214 -5.52 -2.55 -3.49
C ASP A 214 -4.91 -1.18 -3.21
N ARG A 215 -4.05 -0.70 -4.11
CA ARG A 215 -3.46 0.64 -4.00
C ARG A 215 -4.50 1.76 -4.04
N THR A 216 -5.52 1.61 -4.87
CA THR A 216 -6.60 2.60 -4.99
C THR A 216 -7.47 2.59 -3.74
N VAL A 217 -7.88 1.41 -3.26
CA VAL A 217 -8.64 1.25 -2.00
C VAL A 217 -7.85 1.83 -0.81
N HIS A 218 -6.55 1.54 -0.73
CA HIS A 218 -5.71 2.10 0.34
C HIS A 218 -5.65 3.63 0.29
N ARG A 219 -5.53 4.24 -0.91
CA ARG A 219 -5.59 5.70 -1.07
C ARG A 219 -6.92 6.28 -0.62
N TYR A 220 -8.04 5.66 -1.01
CA TYR A 220 -9.37 6.10 -0.56
C TYR A 220 -9.54 5.95 0.95
N LYS A 221 -9.06 4.84 1.52
CA LYS A 221 -9.07 4.63 2.97
C LYS A 221 -8.28 5.72 3.70
N MET A 222 -7.06 5.99 3.27
CA MET A 222 -6.23 7.06 3.84
C MET A 222 -6.91 8.44 3.70
N ALA A 223 -7.48 8.76 2.54
CA ALA A 223 -8.21 10.00 2.34
C ALA A 223 -9.49 10.09 3.21
N ALA A 224 -10.14 8.96 3.51
CA ALA A 224 -11.31 8.89 4.38
C ALA A 224 -10.97 8.90 5.88
N GLU A 225 -9.73 8.62 6.27
CA GLU A 225 -9.28 8.51 7.67
C GLU A 225 -8.32 9.61 8.11
N THR A 226 -7.90 10.50 7.20
CA THR A 226 -7.01 11.63 7.54
C THR A 226 -7.70 12.97 7.36
N ASP A 227 -7.33 13.94 8.17
CA ASP A 227 -7.72 15.34 8.02
C ASP A 227 -6.89 15.99 6.90
N PRO A 228 -7.51 16.54 5.85
CA PRO A 228 -6.78 17.05 4.68
C PRO A 228 -5.92 18.29 4.98
N LEU A 229 -6.23 19.05 6.00
CA LEU A 229 -5.48 20.24 6.38
C LEU A 229 -4.22 19.86 7.15
N THR A 230 -4.36 19.06 8.20
CA THR A 230 -3.28 18.75 9.13
C THR A 230 -2.54 17.45 8.79
N GLY A 231 -3.18 16.57 8.02
CA GLY A 231 -2.71 15.23 7.70
C GLY A 231 -2.67 14.28 8.91
N LEU A 232 -3.17 14.66 10.08
CA LEU A 232 -3.43 13.77 11.21
C LEU A 232 -4.63 12.88 10.90
N LEU A 233 -4.91 11.88 11.74
CA LEU A 233 -6.15 11.15 11.61
C LEU A 233 -7.35 12.10 11.80
N ASN A 234 -8.37 11.93 10.99
CA ASN A 234 -9.65 12.58 11.26
C ASN A 234 -10.42 11.79 12.33
N ARG A 235 -11.60 12.25 12.72
CA ARG A 235 -12.42 11.59 13.73
C ARG A 235 -12.59 10.09 13.48
N ARG A 236 -12.93 9.70 12.25
CA ARG A 236 -13.14 8.28 11.89
C ARG A 236 -11.85 7.47 11.99
N GLY A 237 -10.76 7.98 11.46
CA GLY A 237 -9.45 7.33 11.50
C GLY A 237 -8.93 7.17 12.92
N PHE A 238 -9.13 8.19 13.77
CA PHE A 238 -8.73 8.17 15.17
C PHE A 238 -9.45 7.05 15.95
N PHE A 239 -10.79 6.99 15.89
CA PHE A 239 -11.54 5.97 16.64
C PHE A 239 -11.17 4.55 16.18
N GLY A 240 -11.05 4.29 14.87
CA GLY A 240 -10.65 2.98 14.38
C GLY A 240 -9.23 2.56 14.81
N ALA A 241 -8.29 3.50 14.88
CA ALA A 241 -6.94 3.23 15.38
C ALA A 241 -6.94 3.02 16.90
N ALA A 242 -7.67 3.85 17.66
CA ALA A 242 -7.79 3.75 19.11
C ALA A 242 -8.40 2.42 19.54
N GLU A 243 -9.48 1.96 18.91
CA GLU A 243 -10.08 0.64 19.16
C GLU A 243 -9.08 -0.49 18.93
N THR A 244 -8.28 -0.39 17.87
CA THR A 244 -7.23 -1.39 17.55
C THR A 244 -6.15 -1.42 18.63
N LEU A 245 -5.72 -0.26 19.13
CA LEU A 245 -4.75 -0.14 20.23
C LEU A 245 -5.32 -0.72 21.52
N MET A 246 -6.56 -0.36 21.88
CA MET A 246 -7.25 -0.86 23.08
C MET A 246 -7.38 -2.38 23.05
N ALA A 247 -7.79 -2.97 21.90
CA ALA A 247 -7.89 -4.42 21.72
C ALA A 247 -6.53 -5.12 21.91
N GLY A 248 -5.45 -4.54 21.34
CA GLY A 248 -4.08 -5.04 21.53
C GLY A 248 -3.60 -4.96 22.99
N LYS A 249 -3.98 -3.91 23.70
CA LYS A 249 -3.59 -3.67 25.09
C LYS A 249 -4.35 -4.50 26.12
N LYS A 250 -5.57 -4.96 25.81
CA LYS A 250 -6.31 -5.90 26.67
C LYS A 250 -5.49 -7.14 27.03
N ALA A 251 -4.65 -7.62 26.09
CA ALA A 251 -3.78 -8.78 26.33
C ALA A 251 -2.60 -8.48 27.28
N SER A 252 -2.10 -7.24 27.30
CA SER A 252 -0.94 -6.84 28.11
C SER A 252 -1.31 -6.15 29.43
N HIS A 253 -2.59 -5.89 29.68
CA HIS A 253 -3.12 -5.23 30.90
C HIS A 253 -2.42 -3.90 31.26
N GLY A 254 -1.76 -3.27 30.28
CA GLY A 254 -1.07 -2.00 30.49
C GLY A 254 -2.04 -0.81 30.43
N PRO A 255 -1.81 0.26 31.23
CA PRO A 255 -2.67 1.44 31.21
C PRO A 255 -2.63 2.16 29.86
N VAL A 256 -3.74 2.82 29.54
CA VAL A 256 -3.90 3.66 28.35
C VAL A 256 -4.34 5.04 28.81
N SER A 257 -3.75 6.08 28.25
CA SER A 257 -4.08 7.46 28.54
C SER A 257 -4.63 8.17 27.30
N VAL A 258 -5.64 8.99 27.50
CA VAL A 258 -6.26 9.87 26.48
C VAL A 258 -5.92 11.31 26.81
N LEU A 259 -5.49 12.07 25.82
CA LEU A 259 -5.24 13.50 25.87
C LEU A 259 -6.22 14.21 24.96
N ALA A 260 -7.01 15.13 25.50
CA ALA A 260 -7.85 16.05 24.74
C ALA A 260 -7.16 17.41 24.67
N PHE A 261 -7.03 17.96 23.46
CA PHE A 261 -6.35 19.23 23.20
C PHE A 261 -7.33 20.20 22.55
N ASP A 262 -7.26 21.46 22.95
CA ASP A 262 -8.01 22.55 22.32
C ASP A 262 -7.13 23.81 22.24
N LEU A 263 -7.06 24.42 21.05
CA LEU A 263 -6.25 25.61 20.83
C LEU A 263 -6.90 26.84 21.46
N ASP A 264 -6.22 27.44 22.40
CA ASP A 264 -6.73 28.56 23.15
C ASP A 264 -7.03 29.77 22.25
N HIS A 265 -8.22 30.32 22.39
CA HIS A 265 -8.66 31.52 21.67
C HIS A 265 -8.58 31.41 20.13
N PHE A 266 -8.68 30.21 19.56
CA PHE A 266 -8.53 29.98 18.12
C PHE A 266 -9.51 30.80 17.27
N LYS A 267 -10.76 30.98 17.74
CA LYS A 267 -11.72 31.87 17.09
C LYS A 267 -11.20 33.31 16.99
N CYS A 268 -10.60 33.83 18.06
CA CYS A 268 -10.02 35.19 18.04
C CYS A 268 -8.87 35.30 17.05
N ILE A 269 -8.08 34.22 16.87
CA ILE A 269 -7.03 34.19 15.84
C ILE A 269 -7.64 34.28 14.45
N ASN A 270 -8.68 33.50 14.17
CA ASN A 270 -9.39 33.56 12.89
C ASN A 270 -10.03 34.95 12.63
N ASP A 271 -10.71 35.48 13.62
CA ASP A 271 -11.42 36.79 13.50
C ASP A 271 -10.43 37.95 13.27
N ARG A 272 -9.25 37.89 13.89
CA ARG A 272 -8.25 38.97 13.81
C ARG A 272 -7.28 38.82 12.61
N PHE A 273 -6.87 37.60 12.26
CA PHE A 273 -5.80 37.37 11.28
C PHE A 273 -6.28 36.59 10.04
N GLY A 274 -7.56 36.22 10.01
CA GLY A 274 -8.18 35.49 8.91
C GLY A 274 -7.95 33.97 8.95
N HIS A 275 -8.85 33.24 8.29
CA HIS A 275 -8.83 31.76 8.28
C HIS A 275 -7.53 31.13 7.76
N LYS A 276 -6.84 31.76 6.78
CA LYS A 276 -5.55 31.25 6.30
C LYS A 276 -4.49 31.18 7.40
N THR A 277 -4.52 32.14 8.30
CA THR A 277 -3.63 32.18 9.46
C THR A 277 -4.03 31.13 10.50
N GLY A 278 -5.33 30.97 10.74
CA GLY A 278 -5.84 29.88 11.58
C GLY A 278 -5.42 28.51 11.04
N ASP A 279 -5.52 28.28 9.72
CA ASP A 279 -5.05 27.06 9.08
C ASP A 279 -3.54 26.83 9.27
N ALA A 280 -2.75 27.90 9.23
CA ALA A 280 -1.30 27.81 9.50
C ALA A 280 -1.02 27.41 10.95
N VAL A 281 -1.78 27.93 11.93
CA VAL A 281 -1.70 27.58 13.35
C VAL A 281 -2.09 26.12 13.59
N LEU A 282 -3.16 25.63 12.96
CA LEU A 282 -3.58 24.21 13.01
C LEU A 282 -2.49 23.29 12.45
N ASN A 283 -1.89 23.66 11.33
CA ASN A 283 -0.78 22.93 10.73
C ASN A 283 0.46 22.92 11.59
N LEU A 284 0.74 24.06 12.25
CA LEU A 284 1.86 24.15 13.19
C LEU A 284 1.66 23.22 14.38
N PHE A 285 0.46 23.21 14.99
CA PHE A 285 0.13 22.33 16.09
C PHE A 285 0.30 20.85 15.68
N ALA A 286 -0.23 20.47 14.53
CA ALA A 286 -0.08 19.11 14.00
C ALA A 286 1.38 18.71 13.80
N LYS A 287 2.23 19.60 13.31
CA LYS A 287 3.68 19.36 13.18
C LYS A 287 4.35 19.18 14.54
N VAL A 288 3.99 20.00 15.51
CA VAL A 288 4.54 19.92 16.88
C VAL A 288 4.15 18.59 17.51
N VAL A 289 2.87 18.21 17.47
CA VAL A 289 2.39 16.95 18.06
C VAL A 289 3.13 15.77 17.43
N ARG A 290 3.22 15.69 16.10
CA ARG A 290 3.97 14.62 15.41
C ARG A 290 5.43 14.53 15.80
N LYS A 291 6.07 15.65 16.10
CA LYS A 291 7.50 15.71 16.47
C LYS A 291 7.71 15.31 17.93
N THR A 292 6.74 15.61 18.80
CA THR A 292 6.88 15.45 20.25
C THR A 292 6.30 14.14 20.77
N MET A 293 5.28 13.59 20.11
CA MET A 293 4.67 12.30 20.46
C MET A 293 5.48 11.13 19.87
N ARG A 294 5.33 9.95 20.41
CA ARG A 294 5.97 8.71 19.94
C ARG A 294 5.31 8.24 18.65
N ALA A 295 6.03 7.43 17.86
CA ALA A 295 5.52 6.89 16.60
C ALA A 295 4.30 5.97 16.77
N ASP A 296 4.17 5.33 17.92
CA ASP A 296 3.08 4.41 18.25
C ASP A 296 1.89 5.12 18.92
N ASP A 297 2.02 6.41 19.26
CA ASP A 297 0.93 7.21 19.80
C ASP A 297 -0.05 7.57 18.68
N ILE A 298 -1.33 7.43 18.94
CA ILE A 298 -2.40 7.73 17.99
C ILE A 298 -2.85 9.16 18.19
N VAL A 299 -2.79 9.97 17.13
CA VAL A 299 -3.18 11.38 17.20
C VAL A 299 -4.16 11.69 16.09
N GLY A 300 -5.26 12.38 16.42
CA GLY A 300 -6.29 12.81 15.48
C GLY A 300 -6.77 14.23 15.71
N ARG A 301 -7.35 14.83 14.66
CA ARG A 301 -8.15 16.04 14.72
C ARG A 301 -9.61 15.67 14.63
N ILE A 302 -10.39 15.96 15.67
CA ILE A 302 -11.79 15.55 15.81
C ILE A 302 -12.80 16.68 15.56
N GLY A 303 -12.35 17.91 15.64
CA GLY A 303 -13.16 19.12 15.44
C GLY A 303 -12.36 20.24 14.79
N GLY A 304 -12.92 21.43 14.78
CA GLY A 304 -12.30 22.63 14.18
C GLY A 304 -10.92 22.92 14.75
N GLU A 305 -10.82 23.06 16.05
CA GLU A 305 -9.62 23.38 16.83
C GLU A 305 -9.28 22.29 17.86
N GLU A 306 -10.03 21.18 17.82
CA GLU A 306 -9.96 20.09 18.78
C GLU A 306 -9.12 18.94 18.23
N PHE A 307 -8.16 18.51 19.02
CA PHE A 307 -7.31 17.35 18.75
C PHE A 307 -7.38 16.38 19.91
N ILE A 308 -7.06 15.13 19.61
CA ILE A 308 -7.08 14.05 20.59
C ILE A 308 -5.90 13.11 20.35
N ALA A 309 -5.36 12.56 21.45
CA ALA A 309 -4.37 11.51 21.35
C ALA A 309 -4.67 10.36 22.30
N VAL A 310 -4.27 9.16 21.90
CA VAL A 310 -4.24 7.97 22.76
C VAL A 310 -2.83 7.44 22.79
N LEU A 311 -2.33 7.19 23.98
CA LEU A 311 -1.00 6.63 24.19
C LEU A 311 -1.03 5.47 25.18
N SER A 312 -0.10 4.55 24.99
CA SER A 312 0.14 3.47 25.95
C SER A 312 1.04 4.01 27.06
N GLY A 313 0.52 4.12 28.27
CA GLY A 313 1.28 4.61 29.40
C GLY A 313 0.41 5.09 30.55
N THR A 314 1.07 5.34 31.65
CA THR A 314 0.49 5.85 32.89
C THR A 314 0.10 7.32 32.79
N LEU A 315 -0.70 7.80 33.76
CA LEU A 315 -1.06 9.22 33.88
C LEU A 315 0.19 10.12 33.98
N ALA A 316 1.23 9.68 34.69
CA ALA A 316 2.47 10.44 34.84
C ALA A 316 3.21 10.59 33.50
N GLU A 317 3.32 9.51 32.71
CA GLU A 317 3.92 9.54 31.37
C GLU A 317 3.12 10.42 30.40
N ALA A 318 1.79 10.34 30.47
CA ALA A 318 0.87 11.15 29.68
C ALA A 318 0.99 12.64 30.04
N SER A 319 1.12 12.97 31.33
CA SER A 319 1.29 14.35 31.80
C SER A 319 2.61 14.97 31.30
N VAL A 320 3.70 14.21 31.34
CA VAL A 320 4.99 14.63 30.76
C VAL A 320 4.89 14.84 29.25
N ALA A 321 4.22 13.94 28.54
CA ALA A 321 4.02 14.08 27.08
C ALA A 321 3.14 15.28 26.76
N ALA A 322 2.05 15.51 27.49
CA ALA A 322 1.15 16.64 27.32
C ALA A 322 1.87 17.97 27.55
N ASP A 323 2.62 18.12 28.65
CA ASP A 323 3.33 19.36 28.94
C ASP A 323 4.44 19.65 27.94
N ARG A 324 5.13 18.61 27.45
CA ARG A 324 6.09 18.73 26.36
C ARG A 324 5.45 19.26 25.07
N VAL A 325 4.24 18.77 24.69
CA VAL A 325 3.49 19.27 23.54
C VAL A 325 3.10 20.73 23.75
N ARG A 326 2.54 21.07 24.92
CA ARG A 326 2.12 22.43 25.28
C ARG A 326 3.28 23.43 25.15
N MET A 327 4.40 23.13 25.79
CA MET A 327 5.59 24.01 25.76
C MET A 327 6.17 24.14 24.37
N ALA A 328 6.27 23.02 23.63
CA ALA A 328 6.80 23.02 22.27
C ALA A 328 5.90 23.82 21.32
N PHE A 329 4.57 23.73 21.46
CA PHE A 329 3.64 24.49 20.64
C PHE A 329 3.73 26.00 20.95
N GLN A 330 3.72 26.38 22.22
CA GLN A 330 3.87 27.78 22.63
C GLN A 330 5.18 28.38 22.08
N ALA A 331 6.30 27.68 22.20
CA ALA A 331 7.57 28.13 21.66
C ALA A 331 7.58 28.20 20.12
N ALA A 332 7.00 27.20 19.45
CA ALA A 332 6.93 27.15 18.00
C ALA A 332 6.03 28.25 17.41
N SER A 333 4.99 28.68 18.12
CA SER A 333 4.03 29.70 17.63
C SER A 333 4.63 31.09 17.44
N VAL A 334 5.71 31.40 18.15
CA VAL A 334 6.42 32.69 18.10
C VAL A 334 7.78 32.61 17.40
N ALA A 335 8.18 31.44 16.87
CA ALA A 335 9.44 31.27 16.19
C ALA A 335 9.48 32.04 14.85
N PRO A 336 10.68 32.47 14.35
CA PRO A 336 10.79 33.25 13.12
C PRO A 336 10.17 32.64 11.88
N ASP A 337 10.20 31.30 11.78
CA ASP A 337 9.65 30.53 10.65
C ASP A 337 8.17 30.14 10.83
N SER A 338 7.49 30.72 11.82
CA SER A 338 6.09 30.44 12.15
C SER A 338 5.20 31.64 11.80
N PRO A 339 3.86 31.50 11.96
CA PRO A 339 2.94 32.63 11.83
C PRO A 339 3.22 33.81 12.77
N GLN A 340 4.15 33.67 13.74
CA GLN A 340 4.49 34.66 14.78
C GLN A 340 3.28 35.14 15.59
N ILE A 341 2.30 34.28 15.76
CA ILE A 341 1.09 34.55 16.52
C ILE A 341 1.18 33.75 17.82
N PRO A 342 1.20 34.43 18.99
CA PRO A 342 1.19 33.73 20.26
C PRO A 342 -0.05 32.84 20.36
N ALA A 343 0.13 31.54 20.20
CA ALA A 343 -0.91 30.54 20.33
C ALA A 343 -0.54 29.54 21.41
N THR A 344 -1.52 29.17 22.23
CA THR A 344 -1.36 28.21 23.31
C THR A 344 -2.40 27.09 23.18
N VAL A 345 -2.26 26.04 23.95
CA VAL A 345 -3.16 24.89 23.97
C VAL A 345 -3.47 24.49 25.41
N SER A 346 -4.74 24.26 25.68
CA SER A 346 -5.20 23.61 26.91
C SER A 346 -5.34 22.12 26.69
N ILE A 347 -4.98 21.32 27.69
CA ILE A 347 -4.91 19.86 27.56
C ILE A 347 -5.59 19.23 28.79
N GLY A 348 -6.51 18.30 28.53
CA GLY A 348 -7.09 17.43 29.54
C GLY A 348 -6.59 16.00 29.38
N ILE A 349 -6.33 15.30 30.48
CA ILE A 349 -5.83 13.92 30.49
C ILE A 349 -6.75 13.03 31.29
N ALA A 350 -7.06 11.86 30.74
CA ALA A 350 -7.66 10.75 31.48
C ALA A 350 -6.83 9.48 31.29
N CYS A 351 -6.72 8.67 32.33
CA CYS A 351 -6.04 7.39 32.31
C CYS A 351 -6.98 6.27 32.74
N GLY A 352 -6.83 5.10 32.17
CA GLY A 352 -7.63 3.93 32.49
C GLY A 352 -7.01 2.63 32.03
N LEU A 353 -7.63 1.52 32.42
CA LEU A 353 -7.29 0.20 31.92
C LEU A 353 -7.95 -0.04 30.56
N PRO A 354 -7.43 -0.94 29.72
CA PRO A 354 -7.93 -1.17 28.36
C PRO A 354 -9.32 -1.82 28.28
N ASP A 355 -9.94 -2.18 29.38
CA ASP A 355 -11.32 -2.68 29.50
C ASP A 355 -12.35 -1.55 29.57
N ILE A 356 -11.94 -0.32 29.92
CA ILE A 356 -12.79 0.87 29.88
C ILE A 356 -13.05 1.24 28.42
N ALA A 357 -14.27 1.66 28.09
CA ALA A 357 -14.59 2.13 26.77
C ALA A 357 -13.81 3.41 26.41
N ILE A 358 -13.32 3.51 25.18
CA ILE A 358 -12.55 4.69 24.75
C ILE A 358 -13.37 5.98 24.87
N ASP A 359 -14.67 5.93 24.62
CA ASP A 359 -15.58 7.08 24.76
C ASP A 359 -15.68 7.58 26.20
N GLU A 360 -15.60 6.69 27.17
CA GLU A 360 -15.58 7.06 28.61
C GLU A 360 -14.28 7.79 28.95
N LEU A 361 -13.13 7.28 28.49
CA LEU A 361 -11.85 7.97 28.70
C LEU A 361 -11.81 9.34 28.01
N ILE A 362 -12.41 9.46 26.82
CA ILE A 362 -12.53 10.73 26.12
C ILE A 362 -13.38 11.71 26.93
N ALA A 363 -14.54 11.28 27.40
CA ALA A 363 -15.41 12.16 28.20
C ALA A 363 -14.73 12.66 29.49
N ARG A 364 -13.93 11.80 30.14
CA ARG A 364 -13.13 12.18 31.31
C ARG A 364 -12.01 13.16 30.98
N ALA A 365 -11.31 12.95 29.84
CA ALA A 365 -10.30 13.88 29.32
C ALA A 365 -10.91 15.26 28.95
N ASP A 366 -12.10 15.27 28.34
CA ASP A 366 -12.82 16.49 28.02
C ASP A 366 -13.24 17.27 29.29
N ALA A 367 -13.67 16.58 30.34
CA ALA A 367 -13.95 17.20 31.64
C ALA A 367 -12.69 17.84 32.25
N ALA A 368 -11.54 17.18 32.14
CA ALA A 368 -10.25 17.75 32.55
C ALA A 368 -9.84 18.95 31.67
N LEU A 369 -10.05 18.87 30.37
CA LEU A 369 -9.79 19.98 29.43
C LEU A 369 -10.65 21.21 29.77
N TYR A 370 -11.91 21.00 30.11
CA TYR A 370 -12.79 22.08 30.58
C TYR A 370 -12.20 22.78 31.82
N ARG A 371 -11.67 22.01 32.81
CA ARG A 371 -10.97 22.58 33.97
C ARG A 371 -9.72 23.37 33.55
N ALA A 372 -8.94 22.84 32.61
CA ALA A 372 -7.76 23.56 32.09
C ALA A 372 -8.12 24.92 31.50
N LYS A 373 -9.23 25.00 30.73
CA LYS A 373 -9.73 26.25 30.19
C LYS A 373 -10.26 27.21 31.27
N ALA A 374 -10.98 26.70 32.26
CA ALA A 374 -11.53 27.49 33.36
C ALA A 374 -10.43 28.05 34.28
N ASN A 375 -9.38 27.30 34.53
CA ASN A 375 -8.26 27.67 35.42
C ASN A 375 -7.22 28.60 34.76
N GLY A 376 -7.48 29.15 33.57
CA GLY A 376 -6.65 30.19 32.95
C GLY A 376 -5.89 29.73 31.70
N ARG A 377 -6.28 28.59 31.09
CA ARG A 377 -5.75 28.08 29.82
C ARG A 377 -4.23 27.78 29.83
N ASN A 378 -3.69 27.44 28.68
CA ASN A 378 -2.24 27.10 28.49
C ASN A 378 -1.72 26.16 29.58
N ARG A 379 -2.44 25.11 29.90
CA ARG A 379 -2.10 24.17 30.97
C ARG A 379 -2.59 22.76 30.70
N VAL A 380 -2.09 21.88 31.49
CA VAL A 380 -2.47 20.46 31.54
C VAL A 380 -3.27 20.23 32.82
N GLU A 381 -4.44 19.62 32.72
CA GLU A 381 -5.22 19.15 33.87
C GLU A 381 -5.48 17.64 33.68
N ALA A 382 -5.41 16.91 34.79
CA ALA A 382 -5.65 15.48 34.78
C ALA A 382 -7.01 15.16 35.42
N ASP A 383 -7.58 14.03 35.05
CA ASP A 383 -8.80 13.53 35.67
C ASP A 383 -8.55 13.04 37.11
N ASP A 384 -9.40 13.45 38.04
CA ASP A 384 -9.23 13.23 39.49
C ASP A 384 -9.56 11.79 39.88
N GLU A 385 -10.36 11.07 39.13
CA GLU A 385 -10.79 9.70 39.50
C GLU A 385 -9.62 8.70 39.55
N TRP A 386 -8.59 8.88 38.74
CA TRP A 386 -7.41 8.01 38.75
C TRP A 386 -6.43 8.37 39.90
N VAL A 387 -6.41 9.62 40.33
CA VAL A 387 -5.53 10.10 41.42
C VAL A 387 -5.94 9.49 42.76
N THR A 388 -7.24 9.24 42.95
CA THR A 388 -7.78 8.65 44.21
C THR A 388 -7.74 7.13 44.21
N GLY A 389 -7.68 6.45 43.05
CA GLY A 389 -7.69 4.98 42.96
C GLY A 389 -6.31 4.29 43.04
N VAL A 390 -5.21 5.04 42.90
CA VAL A 390 -3.83 4.47 42.91
C VAL A 390 -3.18 4.46 44.29
N ALA A 391 -3.88 4.96 45.35
CA ALA A 391 -3.34 4.97 46.72
C ALA A 391 -3.20 3.57 47.35
N GLU A 392 -3.73 2.51 46.74
CA GLU A 392 -3.61 1.14 47.27
C GLU A 392 -3.22 0.13 46.17
N CYS A 393 -2.00 0.21 45.65
CA CYS A 393 -1.37 -0.92 44.99
C CYS A 393 -0.41 -1.60 46.02
N PRO A 394 -0.77 -2.76 46.58
CA PRO A 394 0.16 -3.50 47.45
C PRO A 394 1.38 -3.90 46.61
N ALA A 395 2.56 -3.77 47.18
CA ALA A 395 3.85 -4.14 46.57
C ALA A 395 3.98 -5.64 46.21
N ASP A 396 2.90 -6.42 46.25
CA ASP A 396 2.88 -7.87 46.16
C ASP A 396 2.06 -8.45 44.99
N GLY A 397 1.89 -7.71 43.93
CA GLY A 397 1.50 -8.24 42.59
C GLY A 397 0.22 -9.12 42.49
N ARG A 398 -0.64 -9.15 43.51
CA ARG A 398 -1.91 -9.88 43.50
C ARG A 398 -3.09 -8.93 43.71
N VAL A 399 -3.75 -8.60 42.60
CA VAL A 399 -5.02 -7.85 42.59
C VAL A 399 -6.15 -8.81 42.94
N ASP A 400 -6.75 -8.67 44.08
CA ASP A 400 -8.01 -9.37 44.44
C ASP A 400 -9.20 -8.64 43.79
N VAL A 401 -9.65 -9.18 42.66
CA VAL A 401 -10.73 -8.63 41.82
C VAL A 401 -12.11 -8.65 42.47
N ARG A 402 -12.26 -9.25 43.68
CA ARG A 402 -13.57 -9.41 44.33
C ARG A 402 -14.01 -8.25 45.24
N SER A 403 -13.09 -7.37 45.65
CA SER A 403 -13.45 -6.26 46.55
C SER A 403 -13.83 -4.95 45.82
N ALA A 404 -13.52 -4.81 44.53
CA ALA A 404 -13.77 -3.60 43.76
C ALA A 404 -15.20 -3.47 43.15
N VAL A 405 -16.04 -4.53 43.32
CA VAL A 405 -17.36 -4.60 42.64
C VAL A 405 -18.53 -4.11 43.52
N LEU A 406 -18.29 -3.83 44.82
CA LEU A 406 -19.40 -3.59 45.77
C LEU A 406 -19.59 -2.14 46.22
N SER A 407 -18.95 -1.14 45.64
CA SER A 407 -19.17 0.26 46.03
C SER A 407 -19.50 1.19 44.84
N ARG A 408 -20.59 0.91 44.15
CA ARG A 408 -21.17 1.87 43.16
C ARG A 408 -22.59 2.27 43.60
N PRO A 409 -22.87 3.53 43.90
CA PRO A 409 -24.23 4.03 43.86
C PRO A 409 -24.61 4.31 42.40
N VAL A 410 -25.69 3.69 41.95
CA VAL A 410 -26.34 3.94 40.67
C VAL A 410 -26.94 5.34 40.71
N LEU A 411 -26.36 6.30 40.02
CA LEU A 411 -27.04 7.56 39.66
C LEU A 411 -27.38 7.54 38.20
N ALA A 412 -28.65 7.32 37.89
CA ALA A 412 -29.25 7.51 36.61
C ALA A 412 -29.34 9.01 36.30
N LEU A 413 -28.62 9.50 35.30
CA LEU A 413 -28.84 10.82 34.72
C LEU A 413 -29.24 10.68 33.26
N ALA A 414 -30.52 10.94 33.02
CA ALA A 414 -31.08 11.11 31.70
C ALA A 414 -30.50 12.39 31.04
N VAL A 415 -29.91 12.26 29.87
CA VAL A 415 -29.49 13.38 29.03
C VAL A 415 -30.51 13.54 27.92
N PRO A 416 -31.15 14.72 27.76
CA PRO A 416 -32.02 14.98 26.61
C PRO A 416 -31.18 15.27 25.36
N ILE A 417 -31.48 14.53 24.30
CA ILE A 417 -31.00 14.81 22.94
C ILE A 417 -31.68 16.08 22.45
N MET A 418 -30.94 17.15 22.24
CA MET A 418 -31.38 18.27 21.42
C MET A 418 -30.77 18.13 20.03
N LEU A 419 -31.66 17.81 19.09
CA LEU A 419 -31.47 18.02 17.66
C LEU A 419 -31.58 19.51 17.35
N ARG A 420 -30.52 20.11 16.83
CA ARG A 420 -30.60 21.19 15.81
C ARG A 420 -29.29 21.25 15.04
#